data_67f493bbf4212c2849ebb1993f79d6a1
#
_entry.id   67f493bbf4212c2849ebb1993f79d6a1
#
_cell.length_a   1.000
_cell.length_b   1.000
_cell.length_c   1.000
_cell.angle_alpha   90.00
_cell.angle_beta   90.00
_cell.angle_gamma   90.00
#
_symmetry.space_group_name_H-M   'P 1'
#
loop_
_entity.id
_entity.type
_entity.pdbx_description
1 polymer ?
#
loop_
_entity_poly.entity_id
_entity_poly.type
_entity_poly.pdbx_seq_one_letter_code
_entity_poly.pdbx_strand_id
1 'polypeptide(L)'
;MANEKLIKEMLPYLDSLDLAISHHSNEKNNGYEVLRKQLLDIFAKFGVKEIEILALEQFDESRMNAIMTMTTKDKNLHNKVYDVTKKGYTLNGNVLRYADVVVYSAA
;
A
#
# COMPACT_ATOMS: atom_id res chain seq x y z
N MET A 1 -0.22 22.63 -4.94
CA MET A 1 0.92 22.82 -4.01
C MET A 1 2.16 22.17 -4.55
N ALA A 2 3.28 22.86 -4.50
CA ALA A 2 4.57 22.34 -5.00
C ALA A 2 4.95 21.02 -4.33
N ASN A 3 4.60 20.84 -3.05
CA ASN A 3 4.95 19.65 -2.29
C ASN A 3 4.26 18.37 -2.80
N GLU A 4 3.06 18.48 -3.32
CA GLU A 4 2.33 17.31 -3.82
C GLU A 4 3.08 16.60 -4.95
N LYS A 5 3.59 17.38 -5.91
CA LYS A 5 4.33 16.83 -7.04
C LYS A 5 5.61 16.15 -6.57
N LEU A 6 6.35 16.81 -5.67
CA LEU A 6 7.58 16.25 -5.12
C LEU A 6 7.29 14.93 -4.39
N ILE A 7 6.27 14.92 -3.57
CA ILE A 7 5.89 13.74 -2.79
C ILE A 7 5.53 12.58 -3.74
N LYS A 8 4.73 12.86 -4.78
CA LYS A 8 4.39 11.84 -5.77
C LYS A 8 5.61 11.23 -6.43
N GLU A 9 6.61 12.05 -6.74
CA GLU A 9 7.85 11.58 -7.36
C GLU A 9 8.69 10.76 -6.40
N MET A 10 8.49 10.91 -5.10
CA MET A 10 9.21 10.12 -4.08
C MET A 10 8.53 8.77 -3.77
N LEU A 11 7.25 8.59 -4.11
CA LEU A 11 6.56 7.34 -3.80
C LEU A 11 7.23 6.10 -4.41
N PRO A 12 7.80 6.15 -5.64
CA PRO A 12 8.52 4.99 -6.17
C PRO A 12 9.69 4.52 -5.30
N TYR A 13 10.29 5.42 -4.53
CA TYR A 13 11.37 5.02 -3.61
C TYR A 13 10.84 4.20 -2.45
N LEU A 14 9.64 4.52 -1.95
CA LEU A 14 8.97 3.70 -0.95
C LEU A 14 8.62 2.34 -1.53
N ASP A 15 8.18 2.29 -2.79
CA ASP A 15 7.91 1.02 -3.47
C ASP A 15 9.17 0.16 -3.57
N SER A 16 10.31 0.79 -3.86
CA SER A 16 11.60 0.09 -3.93
C SER A 16 12.00 -0.45 -2.56
N LEU A 17 11.73 0.30 -1.50
CA LEU A 17 11.98 -0.16 -0.13
C LEU A 17 11.07 -1.34 0.23
N ASP A 18 9.80 -1.29 -0.15
CA ASP A 18 8.87 -2.40 0.07
C ASP A 18 9.37 -3.67 -0.63
N LEU A 19 9.87 -3.53 -1.85
CA LEU A 19 10.42 -4.64 -2.59
C LEU A 19 11.68 -5.19 -1.90
N ALA A 20 12.58 -4.32 -1.45
CA ALA A 20 13.78 -4.74 -0.74
C ALA A 20 13.45 -5.46 0.57
N ILE A 21 12.46 -4.97 1.30
CA ILE A 21 11.99 -5.61 2.55
C ILE A 21 11.45 -7.01 2.24
N SER A 22 10.66 -7.13 1.17
CA SER A 22 10.09 -8.40 0.74
C SER A 22 11.19 -9.43 0.42
N HIS A 23 12.26 -9.00 -0.24
CA HIS A 23 13.38 -9.88 -0.60
C HIS A 23 14.27 -10.26 0.58
N HIS A 24 14.25 -9.48 1.66
CA HIS A 24 15.09 -9.71 2.85
C HIS A 24 14.28 -9.95 4.11
N SER A 25 13.06 -10.45 3.97
CA SER A 25 12.12 -10.61 5.09
C SER A 25 12.61 -11.57 6.18
N ASN A 26 13.55 -12.46 5.86
CA ASN A 26 14.11 -13.43 6.82
C ASN A 26 15.31 -12.90 7.59
N GLU A 27 15.80 -11.72 7.26
CA GLU A 27 16.95 -11.13 7.92
C GLU A 27 16.53 -10.36 9.16
N LYS A 28 17.25 -10.57 10.25
CA LYS A 28 17.04 -9.81 11.47
C LYS A 28 17.68 -8.43 11.32
N ASN A 29 17.06 -7.41 11.93
CA ASN A 29 17.57 -6.04 11.93
C ASN A 29 17.74 -5.49 10.52
N ASN A 30 16.72 -5.71 9.69
CA ASN A 30 16.69 -5.23 8.32
C ASN A 30 16.68 -3.70 8.31
N GLY A 31 17.78 -3.10 7.83
CA GLY A 31 17.91 -1.64 7.76
C GLY A 31 16.89 -0.97 6.85
N TYR A 32 16.31 -1.71 5.90
CA TYR A 32 15.30 -1.18 5.00
C TYR A 32 14.00 -0.81 5.73
N GLU A 33 13.63 -1.61 6.73
CA GLU A 33 12.44 -1.31 7.53
C GLU A 33 12.62 -0.04 8.35
N VAL A 34 13.81 0.15 8.92
CA VAL A 34 14.15 1.35 9.67
C VAL A 34 14.10 2.57 8.76
N LEU A 35 14.70 2.47 7.57
CA LEU A 35 14.71 3.55 6.59
C LEU A 35 13.29 3.90 6.14
N ARG A 36 12.46 2.89 5.88
CA ARG A 36 11.07 3.07 5.49
C ARG A 36 10.30 3.85 6.56
N LYS A 37 10.46 3.44 7.81
CA LYS A 37 9.80 4.12 8.93
C LYS A 37 10.23 5.58 9.04
N GLN A 38 11.53 5.85 8.88
CA GLN A 38 12.05 7.21 8.92
C GLN A 38 11.44 8.08 7.83
N LEU A 39 11.32 7.54 6.60
CA LEU A 39 10.70 8.27 5.50
C LEU A 39 9.23 8.54 5.74
N LEU A 40 8.50 7.55 6.27
CA LEU A 40 7.08 7.72 6.60
C LEU A 40 6.89 8.76 7.70
N ASP A 41 7.80 8.80 8.68
CA ASP A 41 7.75 9.80 9.75
C ASP A 41 7.95 11.22 9.17
N ILE A 42 8.86 11.35 8.21
CA ILE A 42 9.07 12.64 7.52
C ILE A 42 7.82 13.01 6.72
N PHE A 43 7.27 12.06 5.96
CA PHE A 43 6.06 12.30 5.16
C PHE A 43 4.88 12.72 6.02
N ALA A 44 4.77 12.13 7.23
CA ALA A 44 3.69 12.46 8.15
C ALA A 44 3.72 13.95 8.53
N LYS A 45 4.90 14.55 8.61
CA LYS A 45 5.05 15.98 8.91
C LYS A 45 4.45 16.87 7.82
N PHE A 46 4.34 16.33 6.61
CA PHE A 46 3.79 17.05 5.45
C PHE A 46 2.36 16.61 5.13
N GLY A 47 1.73 15.85 6.03
CA GLY A 47 0.35 15.41 5.86
C GLY A 47 0.16 14.16 5.02
N VAL A 48 1.23 13.44 4.71
CA VAL A 48 1.18 12.21 3.93
C VAL A 48 1.02 11.02 4.86
N LYS A 49 0.02 10.19 4.60
CA LYS A 49 -0.22 8.96 5.37
C LYS A 49 -0.42 7.79 4.41
N GLU A 50 0.08 6.63 4.82
CA GLU A 50 -0.17 5.38 4.11
C GLU A 50 -1.62 4.96 4.31
N ILE A 51 -2.27 4.48 3.24
CA ILE A 51 -3.61 3.92 3.32
C ILE A 51 -3.48 2.55 3.96
N GLU A 52 -4.03 2.39 5.16
CA GLU A 52 -3.99 1.14 5.88
C GLU A 52 -5.08 0.20 5.39
N ILE A 53 -4.68 -1.00 4.96
CA ILE A 53 -5.60 -2.04 4.48
C ILE A 53 -5.33 -3.30 5.29
N LEU A 54 -6.35 -3.73 6.03
CA LEU A 54 -6.25 -4.94 6.84
C LEU A 54 -6.49 -6.18 5.99
N ALA A 55 -5.95 -7.32 6.45
CA ALA A 55 -6.16 -8.59 5.76
C ALA A 55 -7.64 -8.91 5.66
N LEU A 56 -8.07 -9.35 4.48
CA LEU A 56 -9.45 -9.71 4.19
C LEU A 56 -10.46 -8.55 4.37
N GLU A 57 -9.96 -7.32 4.33
CA GLU A 57 -10.83 -6.14 4.33
C GLU A 57 -11.66 -6.13 3.05
N GLN A 58 -12.89 -5.64 3.14
CA GLN A 58 -13.77 -5.50 1.97
C GLN A 58 -13.16 -4.50 0.99
N PHE A 59 -13.22 -4.81 -0.31
CA PHE A 59 -12.74 -3.89 -1.34
C PHE A 59 -13.47 -2.55 -1.25
N ASP A 60 -12.70 -1.47 -1.31
CA ASP A 60 -13.20 -0.10 -1.22
C ASP A 60 -12.64 0.71 -2.38
N GLU A 61 -13.48 0.98 -3.38
CA GLU A 61 -13.06 1.68 -4.60
C GLU A 61 -12.64 3.13 -4.36
N SER A 62 -12.97 3.70 -3.18
CA SER A 62 -12.57 5.08 -2.87
C SER A 62 -11.08 5.21 -2.55
N ARG A 63 -10.38 4.11 -2.26
CA ARG A 63 -8.95 4.11 -1.91
C ARG A 63 -8.16 2.96 -2.51
N MET A 64 -8.80 2.05 -3.23
CA MET A 64 -8.15 0.86 -3.79
C MET A 64 -8.45 0.71 -5.27
N ASN A 65 -7.47 0.19 -6.01
CA ASN A 65 -7.65 -0.30 -7.39
C ASN A 65 -7.52 -1.82 -7.38
N ALA A 66 -8.54 -2.53 -7.82
CA ALA A 66 -8.44 -3.98 -7.99
C ALA A 66 -7.75 -4.26 -9.33
N ILE A 67 -6.47 -4.63 -9.27
CA ILE A 67 -5.67 -4.87 -10.48
C ILE A 67 -5.71 -6.31 -10.95
N MET A 68 -6.15 -7.22 -10.08
CA MET A 68 -6.14 -8.66 -10.35
C MET A 68 -7.12 -9.35 -9.42
N THR A 69 -7.62 -10.50 -9.83
CA THR A 69 -8.48 -11.33 -8.97
C THR A 69 -7.82 -12.66 -8.68
N MET A 70 -8.14 -13.21 -7.52
CA MET A 70 -7.75 -14.55 -7.09
C MET A 70 -9.03 -15.38 -6.95
N THR A 71 -9.16 -16.43 -7.74
CA THR A 71 -10.35 -17.29 -7.69
C THR A 71 -10.41 -18.03 -6.35
N THR A 72 -11.58 -18.06 -5.76
CA THR A 72 -11.82 -18.79 -4.51
C THR A 72 -13.15 -19.55 -4.61
N LYS A 73 -13.21 -20.68 -3.90
CA LYS A 73 -14.47 -21.43 -3.75
C LYS A 73 -15.29 -20.94 -2.57
N ASP A 74 -14.68 -20.14 -1.69
CA ASP A 74 -15.33 -19.62 -0.50
C ASP A 74 -16.06 -18.31 -0.84
N LYS A 75 -17.38 -18.38 -0.88
CA LYS A 75 -18.22 -17.22 -1.19
C LYS A 75 -18.09 -16.11 -0.17
N ASN A 76 -17.69 -16.43 1.07
CA ASN A 76 -17.50 -15.43 2.12
C ASN A 76 -16.29 -14.55 1.86
N LEU A 77 -15.35 -14.99 1.01
CA LEU A 77 -14.17 -14.20 0.66
C LEU A 77 -14.39 -13.31 -0.57
N HIS A 78 -15.52 -13.47 -1.26
CA HIS A 78 -15.77 -12.71 -2.48
C HIS A 78 -15.63 -11.21 -2.22
N ASN A 79 -14.86 -10.54 -3.09
CA ASN A 79 -14.63 -9.10 -3.05
C ASN A 79 -13.81 -8.62 -1.85
N LYS A 80 -13.17 -9.54 -1.14
CA LYS A 80 -12.25 -9.18 -0.05
C LYS A 80 -10.81 -9.11 -0.56
N VAL A 81 -10.01 -8.27 0.07
CA VAL A 81 -8.62 -8.07 -0.33
C VAL A 81 -7.78 -9.28 0.04
N TYR A 82 -7.14 -9.86 -0.98
CA TYR A 82 -6.20 -10.96 -0.83
C TYR A 82 -4.80 -10.43 -0.53
N ASP A 83 -4.37 -9.40 -1.26
CA ASP A 83 -3.02 -8.86 -1.13
C ASP A 83 -2.98 -7.41 -1.59
N VAL A 84 -2.05 -6.65 -1.04
CA VAL A 84 -1.75 -5.29 -1.48
C VAL A 84 -0.41 -5.34 -2.21
N THR A 85 -0.44 -5.12 -3.52
CA THR A 85 0.76 -5.20 -4.35
C THR A 85 1.51 -3.88 -4.41
N LYS A 86 0.79 -2.77 -4.24
CA LYS A 86 1.38 -1.44 -4.24
C LYS A 86 0.61 -0.58 -3.25
N LYS A 87 1.32 0.01 -2.31
CA LYS A 87 0.67 0.76 -1.24
C LYS A 87 0.14 2.10 -1.72
N GLY A 88 -0.99 2.50 -1.16
CA GLY A 88 -1.58 3.79 -1.44
C GLY A 88 -1.26 4.80 -0.36
N TYR A 89 -1.44 6.07 -0.69
CA TYR A 89 -1.11 7.18 0.22
C TYR A 89 -2.15 8.29 0.08
N THR A 90 -2.39 8.98 1.19
CA THR A 90 -3.21 10.19 1.21
C THR A 90 -2.34 11.39 1.54
N LEU A 91 -2.78 12.56 1.08
CA LEU A 91 -2.18 13.84 1.43
C LEU A 91 -3.28 14.71 2.01
N ASN A 92 -3.16 15.04 3.30
CA ASN A 92 -4.16 15.82 4.02
C ASN A 92 -5.58 15.26 3.86
N GLY A 93 -5.69 13.93 3.89
CA GLY A 93 -6.97 13.23 3.79
C GLY A 93 -7.43 12.91 2.38
N ASN A 94 -6.80 13.45 1.36
CA ASN A 94 -7.15 13.18 -0.04
C ASN A 94 -6.24 12.12 -0.62
N VAL A 95 -6.78 11.23 -1.45
CA VAL A 95 -5.99 10.17 -2.05
C VAL A 95 -4.94 10.76 -2.97
N LEU A 96 -3.68 10.53 -2.66
CA LEU A 96 -2.54 10.91 -3.49
C LEU A 96 -2.26 9.81 -4.52
N ARG A 97 -2.35 8.57 -4.07
CA ARG A 97 -2.20 7.37 -4.90
C ARG A 97 -3.03 6.25 -4.31
N TYR A 98 -3.86 5.61 -5.14
CA TYR A 98 -4.66 4.45 -4.69
C TYR A 98 -3.74 3.26 -4.41
N ALA A 99 -4.19 2.40 -3.50
CA ALA A 99 -3.52 1.12 -3.27
C ALA A 99 -3.92 0.13 -4.36
N ASP A 100 -2.95 -0.54 -4.96
CA ASP A 100 -3.22 -1.61 -5.90
C ASP A 100 -3.38 -2.92 -5.13
N VAL A 101 -4.51 -3.58 -5.33
CA VAL A 101 -4.86 -4.78 -4.56
C VAL A 101 -5.26 -5.93 -5.49
N VAL A 102 -5.10 -7.13 -4.97
CA VAL A 102 -5.67 -8.35 -5.53
C VAL A 102 -6.87 -8.69 -4.67
N VAL A 103 -8.01 -8.93 -5.29
CA VAL A 103 -9.24 -9.27 -4.57
C VAL A 103 -9.67 -10.70 -4.90
N TYR A 104 -10.35 -11.34 -3.96
CA TYR A 104 -10.93 -12.64 -4.21
C TYR A 104 -12.16 -12.53 -5.10
N SER A 105 -12.30 -13.50 -6.00
CA SER A 105 -13.48 -13.63 -6.84
C SER A 105 -14.03 -15.04 -6.64
N ALA A 106 -15.23 -15.16 -6.08
CA ALA A 106 -15.88 -16.46 -5.90
C ALA A 106 -16.40 -16.97 -7.24
N ALA A 107 -16.08 -18.24 -7.52
CA ALA A 107 -16.52 -18.89 -8.73
C ALA A 107 -18.02 -19.23 -8.68
#